data_65c1a215d47693e4d1f6a31cfa23ae55
#
_entry.id   65c1a215d47693e4d1f6a31cfa23ae55
#
_cell.length_a   1.000
_cell.length_b   1.000
_cell.length_c   1.000
_cell.angle_alpha   90.00
_cell.angle_beta   90.00
_cell.angle_gamma   90.00
#
_symmetry.space_group_name_H-M   'P 1'
#
loop_
_entity.id
_entity.type
_entity.pdbx_description
1 polymer ?
#
loop_
_entity_poly.entity_id
_entity_poly.type
_entity_poly.pdbx_seq_one_letter_code
_entity_poly.pdbx_strand_id
1 'polypeptide(L)'
;MNELVLNVEEWAKAKGLDKAESSKQFLKVMEECGEVASALARGQEEELKDGIGDVIVTLIILAQQQGLTVEECLAFAYDEIKNRTGKMVDGVFIKADDLKS
;
A
#
# COMPACT_ATOMS: atom_id res chain seq x y z
N MET A 1 -5.75 12.22 -4.52
CA MET A 1 -5.09 11.40 -5.49
C MET A 1 -5.84 11.50 -6.79
N ASN A 2 -6.12 10.47 -7.48
CA ASN A 2 -6.78 10.61 -8.78
C ASN A 2 -8.15 9.94 -8.78
N GLU A 3 -8.80 9.98 -9.93
CA GLU A 3 -10.13 9.38 -10.10
C GLU A 3 -10.15 7.88 -9.85
N LEU A 4 -9.04 7.18 -10.09
CA LEU A 4 -9.00 5.73 -9.85
C LEU A 4 -9.19 5.41 -8.37
N VAL A 5 -8.56 6.19 -7.48
CA VAL A 5 -8.73 5.99 -6.05
C VAL A 5 -10.18 6.24 -5.67
N LEU A 6 -10.77 7.33 -6.16
CA LEU A 6 -12.18 7.62 -5.90
C LEU A 6 -13.08 6.50 -6.43
N ASN A 7 -12.78 5.97 -7.61
CA ASN A 7 -13.55 4.88 -8.18
C ASN A 7 -13.51 3.62 -7.31
N VAL A 8 -12.33 3.30 -6.77
CA VAL A 8 -12.19 2.16 -5.87
C VAL A 8 -12.98 2.39 -4.58
N GLU A 9 -12.88 3.62 -4.03
CA GLU A 9 -13.63 3.95 -2.80
C GLU A 9 -15.12 3.83 -3.00
N GLU A 10 -15.65 4.31 -4.13
CA GLU A 10 -17.07 4.21 -4.43
C GLU A 10 -17.49 2.75 -4.65
N TRP A 11 -16.66 1.99 -5.37
CA TRP A 11 -16.92 0.56 -5.57
C TRP A 11 -16.98 -0.18 -4.23
N ALA A 12 -16.06 0.11 -3.33
CA ALA A 12 -16.00 -0.52 -2.01
C ALA A 12 -17.25 -0.19 -1.18
N LYS A 13 -17.69 1.08 -1.22
CA LYS A 13 -18.91 1.50 -0.52
C LYS A 13 -20.13 0.77 -1.06
N ALA A 14 -20.23 0.65 -2.38
CA ALA A 14 -21.36 -0.04 -3.00
C ALA A 14 -21.43 -1.51 -2.58
N LYS A 15 -20.30 -2.12 -2.28
CA LYS A 15 -20.22 -3.52 -1.82
C LYS A 15 -20.29 -3.65 -0.30
N GLY A 16 -20.32 -2.55 0.44
CA GLY A 16 -20.32 -2.57 1.90
C GLY A 16 -18.97 -2.89 2.52
N LEU A 17 -17.91 -2.91 1.73
CA LEU A 17 -16.58 -3.28 2.21
C LEU A 17 -15.99 -2.24 3.16
N ASP A 18 -16.37 -0.98 3.00
CA ASP A 18 -15.89 0.10 3.86
C ASP A 18 -16.33 -0.05 5.31
N LYS A 19 -17.31 -0.91 5.58
CA LYS A 19 -17.84 -1.15 6.93
C LYS A 19 -17.52 -2.54 7.46
N ALA A 20 -16.74 -3.31 6.72
CA ALA A 20 -16.36 -4.66 7.15
C ALA A 20 -15.21 -4.60 8.17
N GLU A 21 -14.88 -5.74 8.75
CA GLU A 21 -13.86 -5.83 9.80
C GLU A 21 -12.44 -5.64 9.27
N SER A 22 -11.70 -4.71 9.89
CA SER A 22 -10.32 -4.42 9.50
C SER A 22 -9.36 -5.57 9.77
N SER A 23 -9.60 -6.39 10.79
CA SER A 23 -8.75 -7.55 11.05
C SER A 23 -8.77 -8.54 9.88
N LYS A 24 -9.95 -8.74 9.30
CA LYS A 24 -10.07 -9.60 8.12
C LYS A 24 -9.51 -8.92 6.87
N GLN A 25 -9.70 -7.62 6.78
CA GLN A 25 -9.14 -6.85 5.66
C GLN A 25 -7.61 -6.89 5.66
N PHE A 26 -6.99 -6.86 6.83
CA PHE A 26 -5.55 -6.94 6.92
C PHE A 26 -5.02 -8.29 6.44
N LEU A 27 -5.74 -9.38 6.71
CA LEU A 27 -5.38 -10.68 6.16
C LEU A 27 -5.41 -10.65 4.63
N LYS A 28 -6.36 -9.93 4.06
CA LYS A 28 -6.44 -9.76 2.61
C LYS A 28 -5.23 -9.01 2.08
N VAL A 29 -4.81 -7.96 2.78
CA VAL A 29 -3.58 -7.22 2.42
C VAL A 29 -2.39 -8.17 2.38
N MET A 30 -2.23 -9.01 3.39
CA MET A 30 -1.13 -9.96 3.45
C MET A 30 -1.20 -10.99 2.32
N GLU A 31 -2.39 -11.47 2.02
CA GLU A 31 -2.59 -12.42 0.93
C GLU A 31 -2.15 -11.82 -0.41
N GLU A 32 -2.55 -10.59 -0.69
CA GLU A 32 -2.18 -9.92 -1.93
C GLU A 32 -0.69 -9.62 -1.99
N CYS A 33 -0.07 -9.30 -0.85
CA CYS A 33 1.38 -9.13 -0.80
C CYS A 33 2.11 -10.43 -1.15
N GLY A 34 1.59 -11.57 -0.71
CA GLY A 34 2.15 -12.88 -1.07
C GLY A 34 2.09 -13.14 -2.57
N GLU A 35 1.00 -12.72 -3.21
CA GLU A 35 0.87 -12.88 -4.66
C GLU A 35 1.85 -11.99 -5.41
N VAL A 36 2.12 -10.79 -4.91
CA VAL A 36 3.15 -9.92 -5.48
C VAL A 36 4.51 -10.59 -5.39
N ALA A 37 4.83 -11.16 -4.23
CA ALA A 37 6.09 -11.84 -4.04
C ALA A 37 6.25 -13.01 -5.01
N SER A 38 5.20 -13.79 -5.20
CA SER A 38 5.21 -14.92 -6.11
C SER A 38 5.40 -14.48 -7.57
N ALA A 39 4.66 -13.44 -7.99
CA ALA A 39 4.77 -12.94 -9.35
C ALA A 39 6.17 -12.39 -9.63
N LEU A 40 6.74 -11.68 -8.66
CA LEU A 40 8.07 -11.12 -8.78
C LEU A 40 9.12 -12.24 -8.90
N ALA A 41 9.02 -13.26 -8.06
CA ALA A 41 9.95 -14.39 -8.09
C ALA A 41 9.89 -15.16 -9.40
N ARG A 42 8.72 -15.22 -10.03
CA ARG A 42 8.53 -15.96 -11.29
C ARG A 42 8.73 -15.10 -12.54
N GLY A 43 8.98 -13.80 -12.38
CA GLY A 43 9.15 -12.90 -13.51
C GLY A 43 7.89 -12.70 -14.34
N GLN A 44 6.72 -12.79 -13.72
CA GLN A 44 5.42 -12.67 -14.39
C GLN A 44 4.95 -11.21 -14.32
N GLU A 45 5.26 -10.45 -15.36
CA GLU A 45 5.04 -9.01 -15.37
C GLU A 45 3.58 -8.59 -15.22
N GLU A 46 2.67 -9.25 -15.93
CA GLU A 46 1.25 -8.90 -15.84
C GLU A 46 0.66 -9.22 -14.48
N GLU A 47 1.02 -10.37 -13.93
CA GLU A 47 0.58 -10.76 -12.59
C GLU A 47 1.17 -9.84 -11.53
N LEU A 48 2.40 -9.36 -11.74
CA LEU A 48 3.01 -8.40 -10.83
C LEU A 48 2.27 -7.07 -10.85
N LYS A 49 1.93 -6.58 -12.04
CA LYS A 49 1.17 -5.34 -12.20
C LYS A 49 -0.19 -5.44 -11.51
N ASP A 50 -0.89 -6.53 -11.77
CA ASP A 50 -2.21 -6.77 -11.16
C ASP A 50 -2.08 -6.89 -9.64
N GLY A 51 -1.08 -7.63 -9.17
CA GLY A 51 -0.83 -7.82 -7.74
C GLY A 51 -0.54 -6.53 -6.99
N ILE A 52 0.30 -5.67 -7.56
CA ILE A 52 0.58 -4.37 -6.96
C ILE A 52 -0.70 -3.54 -6.86
N GLY A 53 -1.49 -3.54 -7.92
CA GLY A 53 -2.79 -2.86 -7.92
C GLY A 53 -3.72 -3.42 -6.84
N ASP A 54 -3.76 -4.74 -6.69
CA ASP A 54 -4.60 -5.39 -5.70
C ASP A 54 -4.18 -5.04 -4.27
N VAL A 55 -2.88 -4.93 -4.00
CA VAL A 55 -2.40 -4.47 -2.69
C VAL A 55 -2.93 -3.06 -2.42
N ILE A 56 -2.84 -2.18 -3.40
CA ILE A 56 -3.32 -0.80 -3.25
C ILE A 56 -4.82 -0.78 -2.98
N VAL A 57 -5.59 -1.58 -3.73
CA VAL A 57 -7.05 -1.68 -3.52
C VAL A 57 -7.36 -2.12 -2.09
N THR A 58 -6.66 -3.15 -1.58
CA THR A 58 -6.91 -3.63 -0.22
C THR A 58 -6.55 -2.59 0.83
N LEU A 59 -5.53 -1.78 0.59
CA LEU A 59 -5.14 -0.70 1.51
C LEU A 59 -6.14 0.46 1.47
N ILE A 60 -6.68 0.78 0.29
CA ILE A 60 -7.72 1.80 0.18
C ILE A 60 -8.92 1.42 1.04
N ILE A 61 -9.34 0.16 0.96
CA ILE A 61 -10.46 -0.35 1.75
C ILE A 61 -10.15 -0.32 3.24
N LEU A 62 -8.96 -0.75 3.63
CA LEU A 62 -8.56 -0.73 5.03
C LEU A 62 -8.60 0.70 5.58
N ALA A 63 -8.11 1.67 4.83
CA ALA A 63 -8.16 3.07 5.24
C ALA A 63 -9.61 3.51 5.47
N GLN A 64 -10.50 3.21 4.52
CA GLN A 64 -11.92 3.55 4.67
C GLN A 64 -12.52 2.97 5.94
N GLN A 65 -12.21 1.71 6.25
CA GLN A 65 -12.74 1.03 7.44
C GLN A 65 -12.32 1.74 8.73
N GLN A 66 -11.20 2.43 8.71
CA GLN A 66 -10.67 3.15 9.87
C GLN A 66 -11.02 4.64 9.85
N GLY A 67 -11.90 5.06 8.95
CA GLY A 67 -12.29 6.46 8.85
C GLY A 67 -11.23 7.35 8.23
N LEU A 68 -10.31 6.74 7.49
CA LEU A 68 -9.20 7.44 6.83
C LEU A 68 -9.37 7.35 5.31
N THR A 69 -8.54 8.10 4.60
CA THR A 69 -8.38 7.92 3.16
C THR A 69 -6.95 7.51 2.88
N VAL A 70 -6.74 6.77 1.80
CA VAL A 70 -5.38 6.40 1.41
C VAL A 70 -4.57 7.64 1.04
N GLU A 71 -5.23 8.71 0.55
CA GLU A 71 -4.56 9.96 0.23
C GLU A 71 -3.94 10.60 1.46
N GLU A 72 -4.70 10.72 2.55
CA GLU A 72 -4.15 11.32 3.76
C GLU A 72 -3.07 10.45 4.39
N CYS A 73 -3.20 9.13 4.30
CA CYS A 73 -2.16 8.22 4.76
C CYS A 73 -0.88 8.41 3.97
N LEU A 74 -0.98 8.48 2.65
CA LEU A 74 0.19 8.67 1.79
C LEU A 74 0.81 10.04 2.00
N ALA A 75 -0.03 11.08 2.15
CA ALA A 75 0.46 12.44 2.41
C ALA A 75 1.24 12.49 3.72
N PHE A 76 0.73 11.83 4.75
CA PHE A 76 1.40 11.76 6.05
C PHE A 76 2.78 11.09 5.91
N ALA A 77 2.82 9.97 5.21
CA ALA A 77 4.06 9.23 5.01
C ALA A 77 5.06 10.03 4.17
N TYR A 78 4.58 10.69 3.12
CA TYR A 78 5.45 11.51 2.27
C TYR A 78 6.05 12.68 3.05
N ASP A 79 5.24 13.31 3.90
CA ASP A 79 5.72 14.42 4.72
C ASP A 79 6.90 13.98 5.62
N GLU A 80 6.88 12.73 6.06
CA GLU A 80 7.98 12.20 6.87
C GLU A 80 9.24 11.91 6.06
N ILE A 81 9.10 11.48 4.81
CA ILE A 81 10.26 11.03 4.02
C ILE A 81 10.83 12.08 3.10
N LYS A 82 10.07 13.12 2.75
CA LYS A 82 10.48 14.09 1.72
C LYS A 82 11.80 14.80 2.01
N ASN A 83 12.12 14.97 3.29
CA ASN A 83 13.38 15.61 3.70
C ASN A 83 14.39 14.62 4.30
N ARG A 84 14.09 13.33 4.18
CA ARG A 84 14.96 12.29 4.72
C ARG A 84 16.25 12.21 3.91
N THR A 85 17.37 12.19 4.61
CA THR A 85 18.68 12.00 3.99
C THR A 85 19.24 10.63 4.38
N GLY A 86 20.16 10.14 3.55
CA GLY A 86 20.76 8.84 3.77
C GLY A 86 21.43 8.37 2.49
N LYS A 87 21.76 7.11 2.41
CA LYS A 87 22.35 6.54 1.19
C LYS A 87 21.99 5.06 1.05
N MET A 88 22.18 4.57 -0.17
CA MET A 88 22.01 3.16 -0.46
C MET A 88 23.22 2.37 0.04
N VAL A 89 22.96 1.29 0.76
CA VAL A 89 23.99 0.36 1.22
C VAL A 89 23.49 -1.05 0.91
N ASP A 90 24.22 -1.75 0.06
CA ASP A 90 23.87 -3.12 -0.35
C ASP A 90 22.40 -3.24 -0.84
N GLY A 91 21.97 -2.27 -1.65
CA GLY A 91 20.64 -2.28 -2.23
C GLY A 91 19.52 -1.81 -1.32
N VAL A 92 19.84 -1.33 -0.12
CA VAL A 92 18.87 -0.86 0.86
C VAL A 92 19.18 0.59 1.24
N PHE A 93 18.15 1.43 1.30
CA PHE A 93 18.31 2.82 1.74
C PHE A 93 18.48 2.86 3.26
N ILE A 94 19.59 3.45 3.71
CA ILE A 94 19.88 3.62 5.14
C ILE A 94 19.76 5.10 5.46
N LYS A 95 18.91 5.44 6.43
CA LYS A 95 18.73 6.83 6.86
C LYS A 95 20.03 7.37 7.45
N ALA A 96 20.26 8.67 7.27
CA ALA A 96 21.47 9.32 7.78
C ALA A 96 21.69 9.06 9.27
N ASP A 97 20.61 9.07 10.07
CA ASP A 97 20.73 8.84 11.51
C ASP A 97 21.21 7.43 11.83
N ASP A 98 20.83 6.46 11.01
CA ASP A 98 21.25 5.06 11.21
C ASP A 98 22.69 4.82 10.77
N LEU A 99 23.26 5.73 9.99
CA LEU A 99 24.64 5.65 9.55
C LEU A 99 25.64 6.19 10.56
N LYS A 100 25.17 6.82 11.62
CA LYS A 100 26.02 7.49 12.62
C LYS A 100 26.49 6.59 13.76
N SER A 101 26.10 5.37 13.76
CA SER A 101 26.45 4.44 14.84
C SER A 101 27.93 4.11 14.93
#